data_8f4570e5ffb3dd3c4fa7945e4efce58d
#
_entry.id   8f4570e5ffb3dd3c4fa7945e4efce58d
#
_cell.length_a   1.000
_cell.length_b   1.000
_cell.length_c   1.000
_cell.angle_alpha   90.00
_cell.angle_beta   90.00
_cell.angle_gamma   90.00
#
_symmetry.space_group_name_H-M   'P 1'
#
loop_
_entity.id
_entity.type
_entity.pdbx_description
1 polymer ?
#
loop_
_entity_poly.entity_id
_entity_poly.type
_entity_poly.pdbx_seq_one_letter_code
_entity_poly.pdbx_strand_id
1 'polypeptide(L)'
;MDTESLSPQADRSERVTRTRDAIVSSTLSLAQEGTVAPIVRDIAKLAGVSARTVFQHFADTAELYVAVLDRVLSGVTSPAPGFSRQLPLDQRIAAVVGDRAERYERVRPMWTFIETLQQRSGEAATRLVGLYSGNRDQLAESFGPELSALPDERREHALNAVTATLTPESWIVLRERLGLTVEQAREEWRFLAQVIFSDRPDR
;
A
#
# COMPACT_ATOMS: atom_id res chain seq x y z
N MET A 1 -28.85 -19.22 30.56
CA MET A 1 -27.66 -19.53 29.71
C MET A 1 -28.21 -19.65 28.31
N ASP A 2 -28.42 -18.48 27.68
CA ASP A 2 -29.05 -18.38 26.34
C ASP A 2 -28.00 -18.54 25.28
N THR A 3 -28.01 -19.70 24.63
CA THR A 3 -27.32 -19.94 23.38
C THR A 3 -28.09 -19.20 22.28
N GLU A 4 -27.65 -18.00 21.92
CA GLU A 4 -28.17 -17.22 20.82
C GLU A 4 -27.88 -17.96 19.52
N SER A 5 -28.88 -18.71 19.05
CA SER A 5 -28.86 -19.42 17.77
C SER A 5 -28.92 -18.38 16.64
N LEU A 6 -27.79 -18.14 15.99
CA LEU A 6 -27.73 -17.31 14.78
C LEU A 6 -28.77 -17.78 13.76
N SER A 7 -29.48 -16.86 13.14
CA SER A 7 -30.50 -17.21 12.13
C SER A 7 -29.83 -17.92 10.94
N PRO A 8 -30.48 -18.89 10.27
CA PRO A 8 -29.91 -19.61 9.12
C PRO A 8 -29.45 -18.70 7.97
N GLN A 9 -29.98 -17.50 7.91
CA GLN A 9 -29.61 -16.47 6.92
C GLN A 9 -28.32 -15.75 7.30
N ALA A 10 -28.06 -15.54 8.58
CA ALA A 10 -26.81 -14.98 9.08
C ALA A 10 -25.65 -15.96 8.87
N ASP A 11 -25.85 -17.25 9.16
CA ASP A 11 -24.86 -18.31 8.94
C ASP A 11 -24.49 -18.48 7.44
N ARG A 12 -25.48 -18.39 6.55
CA ARG A 12 -25.25 -18.43 5.09
C ARG A 12 -24.44 -17.23 4.62
N SER A 13 -24.73 -16.03 5.08
CA SER A 13 -24.01 -14.79 4.75
C SER A 13 -22.57 -14.86 5.22
N GLU A 14 -22.36 -15.31 6.46
CA GLU A 14 -21.02 -15.47 7.04
C GLU A 14 -20.18 -16.50 6.27
N ARG A 15 -20.77 -17.61 5.86
CA ARG A 15 -20.11 -18.63 5.06
C ARG A 15 -19.69 -18.09 3.68
N VAL A 16 -20.55 -17.30 3.02
CA VAL A 16 -20.24 -16.64 1.74
C VAL A 16 -19.06 -15.70 1.89
N THR A 17 -19.06 -14.84 2.92
CA THR A 17 -17.97 -13.90 3.21
C THR A 17 -16.67 -14.66 3.50
N ARG A 18 -16.69 -15.69 4.33
CA ARG A 18 -15.52 -16.50 4.66
C ARG A 18 -14.92 -17.17 3.43
N THR A 19 -15.75 -17.67 2.52
CA THR A 19 -15.27 -18.28 1.26
C THR A 19 -14.64 -17.23 0.34
N ARG A 20 -15.26 -16.05 0.20
CA ARG A 20 -14.70 -14.94 -0.57
C ARG A 20 -13.35 -14.51 -0.02
N ASP A 21 -13.24 -14.38 1.29
CA ASP A 21 -11.99 -14.01 1.98
C ASP A 21 -10.90 -15.07 1.80
N ALA A 22 -11.23 -16.36 1.84
CA ALA A 22 -10.29 -17.44 1.58
C ALA A 22 -9.72 -17.38 0.15
N ILE A 23 -10.56 -17.10 -0.85
CA ILE A 23 -10.14 -16.95 -2.26
C ILE A 23 -9.20 -15.75 -2.41
N VAL A 24 -9.54 -14.58 -1.84
CA VAL A 24 -8.69 -13.38 -1.88
C VAL A 24 -7.36 -13.64 -1.19
N SER A 25 -7.37 -14.24 -0.01
CA SER A 25 -6.16 -14.55 0.76
C SER A 25 -5.25 -15.55 0.02
N SER A 26 -5.82 -16.57 -0.63
CA SER A 26 -5.05 -17.52 -1.43
C SER A 26 -4.41 -16.88 -2.65
N THR A 27 -5.13 -15.99 -3.32
CA THR A 27 -4.59 -15.22 -4.46
C THR A 27 -3.44 -14.32 -4.00
N LEU A 28 -3.61 -13.66 -2.86
CA LEU A 28 -2.58 -12.81 -2.26
C LEU A 28 -1.32 -13.61 -1.89
N SER A 29 -1.47 -14.80 -1.31
CA SER A 29 -0.33 -15.69 -0.99
C SER A 29 0.46 -16.05 -2.24
N LEU A 30 -0.19 -16.44 -3.34
CA LEU A 30 0.47 -16.74 -4.61
C LEU A 30 1.23 -15.51 -5.16
N ALA A 31 0.64 -14.31 -5.06
CA ALA A 31 1.31 -13.08 -5.47
C ALA A 31 2.53 -12.76 -4.58
N GLN A 32 2.46 -13.01 -3.28
CA GLN A 32 3.57 -12.85 -2.33
C GLN A 32 4.72 -13.83 -2.60
N GLU A 33 4.42 -15.02 -3.13
CA GLU A 33 5.39 -16.01 -3.59
C GLU A 33 5.98 -15.66 -4.98
N GLY A 34 5.64 -14.50 -5.54
CA GLY A 34 6.17 -14.00 -6.81
C GLY A 34 5.36 -14.40 -8.05
N THR A 35 4.17 -14.98 -7.89
CA THR A 35 3.31 -15.30 -9.02
C THR A 35 2.67 -14.03 -9.58
N VAL A 36 3.10 -13.59 -10.75
CA VAL A 36 2.65 -12.33 -11.39
C VAL A 36 1.18 -12.38 -11.84
N ALA A 37 0.69 -13.55 -12.22
CA ALA A 37 -0.70 -13.76 -12.66
C ALA A 37 -1.23 -15.12 -12.16
N PRO A 38 -1.66 -15.21 -10.89
CA PRO A 38 -2.18 -16.45 -10.32
C PRO A 38 -3.37 -16.98 -11.11
N ILE A 39 -3.33 -18.23 -11.56
CA ILE A 39 -4.44 -18.82 -12.32
C ILE A 39 -5.52 -19.40 -11.40
N VAL A 40 -6.77 -19.35 -11.84
CA VAL A 40 -7.95 -19.79 -11.05
C VAL A 40 -7.81 -21.20 -10.49
N ARG A 41 -7.20 -22.12 -11.24
CA ARG A 41 -6.96 -23.50 -10.76
C ARG A 41 -6.11 -23.54 -9.50
N ASP A 42 -5.02 -22.78 -9.45
CA ASP A 42 -4.08 -22.79 -8.34
C ASP A 42 -4.66 -22.02 -7.14
N ILE A 43 -5.38 -20.94 -7.41
CA ILE A 43 -6.15 -20.18 -6.40
C ILE A 43 -7.20 -21.10 -5.75
N ALA A 44 -8.01 -21.78 -6.53
CA ALA A 44 -9.05 -22.67 -6.04
C ALA A 44 -8.48 -23.82 -5.20
N LYS A 45 -7.37 -24.42 -5.65
CA LYS A 45 -6.65 -25.46 -4.92
C LYS A 45 -6.17 -24.95 -3.55
N LEU A 46 -5.57 -23.79 -3.51
CA LEU A 46 -5.05 -23.20 -2.27
C LEU A 46 -6.18 -22.79 -1.32
N ALA A 47 -7.28 -22.24 -1.86
CA ALA A 47 -8.46 -21.86 -1.09
C ALA A 47 -9.33 -23.04 -0.61
N GLY A 48 -9.04 -24.27 -1.05
CA GLY A 48 -9.85 -25.46 -0.74
C GLY A 48 -11.24 -25.46 -1.36
N VAL A 49 -11.42 -24.81 -2.54
CA VAL A 49 -12.70 -24.70 -3.25
C VAL A 49 -12.58 -25.18 -4.70
N SER A 50 -13.70 -25.28 -5.40
CA SER A 50 -13.71 -25.55 -6.85
C SER A 50 -13.48 -24.26 -7.66
N ALA A 51 -12.96 -24.39 -8.90
CA ALA A 51 -12.89 -23.25 -9.82
C ALA A 51 -14.30 -22.63 -10.09
N ARG A 52 -15.35 -23.46 -10.10
CA ARG A 52 -16.74 -23.01 -10.18
C ARG A 52 -17.12 -22.13 -8.99
N THR A 53 -16.67 -22.48 -7.81
CA THR A 53 -16.92 -21.69 -6.60
C THR A 53 -16.23 -20.33 -6.70
N VAL A 54 -15.01 -20.25 -7.24
CA VAL A 54 -14.33 -18.96 -7.48
C VAL A 54 -15.19 -18.07 -8.36
N PHE A 55 -15.70 -18.59 -9.49
CA PHE A 55 -16.57 -17.82 -10.40
C PHE A 55 -18.00 -17.59 -9.89
N GLN A 56 -18.41 -18.22 -8.80
CA GLN A 56 -19.63 -17.85 -8.08
C GLN A 56 -19.45 -16.62 -7.19
N HIS A 57 -18.21 -16.34 -6.76
CA HIS A 57 -17.87 -15.21 -5.91
C HIS A 57 -17.30 -14.00 -6.67
N PHE A 58 -16.75 -14.23 -7.86
CA PHE A 58 -16.14 -13.20 -8.72
C PHE A 58 -16.57 -13.46 -10.15
N ALA A 59 -17.06 -12.44 -10.85
CA ALA A 59 -17.53 -12.57 -12.23
C ALA A 59 -16.40 -13.02 -13.17
N ASP A 60 -15.18 -12.53 -12.89
CA ASP A 60 -13.97 -12.90 -13.61
C ASP A 60 -12.71 -12.75 -12.73
N THR A 61 -11.54 -13.01 -13.31
CA THR A 61 -10.26 -12.86 -12.63
C THR A 61 -9.88 -11.40 -12.40
N ALA A 62 -10.38 -10.46 -13.18
CA ALA A 62 -10.10 -9.04 -13.01
C ALA A 62 -10.78 -8.52 -11.74
N GLU A 63 -12.04 -8.87 -11.50
CA GLU A 63 -12.75 -8.54 -10.25
C GLU A 63 -12.03 -9.15 -9.02
N LEU A 64 -11.59 -10.40 -9.11
CA LEU A 64 -10.83 -11.03 -8.05
C LEU A 64 -9.52 -10.26 -7.76
N TYR A 65 -8.78 -9.88 -8.78
CA TYR A 65 -7.52 -9.18 -8.61
C TYR A 65 -7.70 -7.76 -8.05
N VAL A 66 -8.79 -7.08 -8.42
CA VAL A 66 -9.14 -5.79 -7.81
C VAL A 66 -9.45 -5.98 -6.33
N ALA A 67 -10.18 -7.02 -5.94
CA ALA A 67 -10.44 -7.31 -4.53
C ALA A 67 -9.15 -7.65 -3.74
N VAL A 68 -8.19 -8.31 -4.39
CA VAL A 68 -6.84 -8.52 -3.81
C VAL A 68 -6.11 -7.21 -3.64
N LEU A 69 -6.14 -6.32 -4.64
CA LEU A 69 -5.54 -4.99 -4.57
C LEU A 69 -6.16 -4.18 -3.43
N ASP A 70 -7.49 -4.17 -3.29
CA ASP A 70 -8.18 -3.48 -2.19
C ASP A 70 -7.70 -3.99 -0.81
N ARG A 71 -7.49 -5.29 -0.67
CA ARG A 71 -6.94 -5.90 0.56
C ARG A 71 -5.50 -5.43 0.82
N VAL A 72 -4.66 -5.37 -0.21
CA VAL A 72 -3.29 -4.85 -0.11
C VAL A 72 -3.30 -3.38 0.27
N LEU A 73 -4.09 -2.57 -0.44
CA LEU A 73 -4.17 -1.13 -0.22
C LEU A 73 -4.69 -0.81 1.18
N SER A 74 -5.66 -1.54 1.70
CA SER A 74 -6.15 -1.34 3.08
C SER A 74 -5.05 -1.50 4.13
N GLY A 75 -4.08 -2.38 3.89
CA GLY A 75 -2.91 -2.57 4.75
C GLY A 75 -1.83 -1.48 4.59
N VAL A 76 -1.86 -0.74 3.47
CA VAL A 76 -0.88 0.31 3.16
C VAL A 76 -1.44 1.71 3.46
N THR A 77 -2.74 1.91 3.34
CA THR A 77 -3.43 3.19 3.55
C THR A 77 -3.95 3.39 4.97
N SER A 78 -3.79 2.42 5.87
CA SER A 78 -4.12 2.63 7.29
C SER A 78 -3.51 3.95 7.76
N PRO A 79 -4.26 4.80 8.50
CA PRO A 79 -3.71 6.06 8.97
C PRO A 79 -2.40 5.76 9.70
N ALA A 80 -1.34 6.43 9.26
CA ALA A 80 -0.09 6.42 10.01
C ALA A 80 -0.43 6.82 11.45
N PRO A 81 0.19 6.21 12.46
CA PRO A 81 0.05 6.68 13.83
C PRO A 81 0.30 8.18 13.79
N GLY A 82 -0.69 8.98 14.24
CA GLY A 82 -0.66 10.43 14.11
C GLY A 82 0.64 10.97 14.65
N PHE A 83 1.57 11.28 13.77
CA PHE A 83 2.84 11.87 14.17
C PHE A 83 2.54 13.26 14.68
N SER A 84 2.83 13.51 15.96
CA SER A 84 2.61 14.81 16.55
C SER A 84 3.39 15.86 15.76
N ARG A 85 2.68 16.84 15.20
CA ARG A 85 3.28 17.99 14.52
C ARG A 85 4.23 18.79 15.44
N GLN A 86 4.18 18.50 16.74
CA GLN A 86 5.03 19.12 17.77
C GLN A 86 6.41 18.45 17.88
N LEU A 87 6.60 17.27 17.27
CA LEU A 87 7.91 16.63 17.24
C LEU A 87 8.88 17.42 16.36
N PRO A 88 10.18 17.44 16.70
CA PRO A 88 11.24 17.95 15.81
C PRO A 88 11.20 17.30 14.44
N LEU A 89 11.61 18.05 13.41
CA LEU A 89 11.55 17.60 12.00
C LEU A 89 12.24 16.24 11.78
N ASP A 90 13.43 16.08 12.34
CA ASP A 90 14.20 14.83 12.24
C ASP A 90 13.44 13.60 12.79
N GLN A 91 12.76 13.79 13.91
CA GLN A 91 11.93 12.71 14.50
C GLN A 91 10.69 12.43 13.66
N ARG A 92 10.06 13.44 13.07
CA ARG A 92 8.93 13.24 12.16
C ARG A 92 9.36 12.56 10.88
N ILE A 93 10.48 12.96 10.29
CA ILE A 93 11.07 12.27 9.13
C ILE A 93 11.35 10.81 9.46
N ALA A 94 12.00 10.53 10.59
CA ALA A 94 12.32 9.18 11.01
C ALA A 94 11.06 8.31 11.18
N ALA A 95 10.01 8.87 11.76
CA ALA A 95 8.74 8.18 11.97
C ALA A 95 7.99 7.90 10.65
N VAL A 96 7.88 8.89 9.75
CA VAL A 96 7.25 8.74 8.44
C VAL A 96 8.02 7.72 7.59
N VAL A 97 9.35 7.81 7.54
CA VAL A 97 10.21 6.89 6.81
C VAL A 97 10.09 5.47 7.37
N GLY A 98 10.10 5.32 8.69
CA GLY A 98 9.95 4.02 9.35
C GLY A 98 8.64 3.33 8.99
N ASP A 99 7.53 4.03 9.14
CA ASP A 99 6.19 3.51 8.82
C ASP A 99 6.07 3.11 7.34
N ARG A 100 6.51 3.97 6.42
CA ARG A 100 6.44 3.68 4.98
C ARG A 100 7.35 2.52 4.58
N ALA A 101 8.56 2.47 5.10
CA ALA A 101 9.49 1.37 4.84
C ALA A 101 8.89 0.02 5.26
N GLU A 102 8.27 -0.06 6.43
CA GLU A 102 7.61 -1.28 6.90
C GLU A 102 6.44 -1.69 6.00
N ARG A 103 5.61 -0.74 5.58
CA ARG A 103 4.49 -1.00 4.67
C ARG A 103 4.98 -1.49 3.32
N TYR A 104 5.98 -0.84 2.74
CA TYR A 104 6.46 -1.16 1.40
C TYR A 104 7.31 -2.44 1.37
N GLU A 105 8.03 -2.80 2.44
CA GLU A 105 8.62 -4.14 2.54
C GLU A 105 7.57 -5.26 2.50
N ARG A 106 6.40 -5.05 3.11
CA ARG A 106 5.31 -6.05 3.03
C ARG A 106 4.73 -6.21 1.63
N VAL A 107 4.67 -5.13 0.84
CA VAL A 107 4.12 -5.16 -0.54
C VAL A 107 5.18 -5.51 -1.58
N ARG A 108 6.45 -5.34 -1.28
CA ARG A 108 7.55 -5.55 -2.22
C ARG A 108 7.51 -6.90 -2.95
N PRO A 109 7.26 -8.05 -2.29
CA PRO A 109 7.24 -9.34 -3.00
C PRO A 109 6.17 -9.46 -4.07
N MET A 110 5.07 -8.70 -3.95
CA MET A 110 3.95 -8.73 -4.91
C MET A 110 3.93 -7.50 -5.83
N TRP A 111 4.98 -6.68 -5.83
CA TRP A 111 4.98 -5.41 -6.58
C TRP A 111 4.77 -5.62 -8.07
N THR A 112 5.42 -6.62 -8.67
CA THR A 112 5.24 -6.96 -10.10
C THR A 112 3.80 -7.38 -10.43
N PHE A 113 3.11 -8.06 -9.51
CA PHE A 113 1.68 -8.35 -9.64
C PHE A 113 0.85 -7.06 -9.67
N ILE A 114 1.12 -6.12 -8.77
CA ILE A 114 0.42 -4.82 -8.68
C ILE A 114 0.64 -4.01 -9.97
N GLU A 115 1.88 -3.87 -10.44
CA GLU A 115 2.21 -3.17 -11.69
C GLU A 115 1.49 -3.80 -12.91
N THR A 116 1.51 -5.13 -12.99
CA THR A 116 0.82 -5.85 -14.07
C THR A 116 -0.69 -5.61 -14.03
N LEU A 117 -1.27 -5.57 -12.84
CA LEU A 117 -2.70 -5.31 -12.66
C LEU A 117 -3.04 -3.87 -13.05
N GLN A 118 -2.23 -2.90 -12.65
CA GLN A 118 -2.40 -1.50 -13.05
C GLN A 118 -2.43 -1.31 -14.57
N GLN A 119 -1.55 -2.02 -15.28
CA GLN A 119 -1.47 -1.93 -16.75
C GLN A 119 -2.68 -2.58 -17.46
N ARG A 120 -3.34 -3.56 -16.82
CA ARG A 120 -4.41 -4.35 -17.41
C ARG A 120 -5.81 -3.94 -16.99
N SER A 121 -5.95 -3.17 -15.92
CA SER A 121 -7.24 -2.80 -15.32
C SER A 121 -7.29 -1.31 -15.02
N GLY A 122 -8.19 -0.59 -15.71
CA GLY A 122 -8.46 0.83 -15.42
C GLY A 122 -8.98 1.05 -14.00
N GLU A 123 -9.70 0.07 -13.46
CA GLU A 123 -10.17 0.11 -12.07
C GLU A 123 -9.01 0.02 -11.08
N ALA A 124 -8.04 -0.89 -11.31
CA ALA A 124 -6.84 -0.98 -10.50
C ALA A 124 -5.99 0.30 -10.60
N ALA A 125 -5.84 0.87 -11.80
CA ALA A 125 -5.14 2.13 -11.99
C ALA A 125 -5.80 3.26 -11.18
N THR A 126 -7.13 3.36 -11.18
CA THR A 126 -7.88 4.35 -10.40
C THR A 126 -7.64 4.18 -8.89
N ARG A 127 -7.61 2.94 -8.39
CA ARG A 127 -7.32 2.66 -6.97
C ARG A 127 -5.92 3.13 -6.56
N LEU A 128 -4.94 2.91 -7.42
CA LEU A 128 -3.56 3.35 -7.17
C LEU A 128 -3.42 4.87 -7.20
N VAL A 129 -4.12 5.56 -8.12
CA VAL A 129 -4.19 7.04 -8.09
C VAL A 129 -4.71 7.53 -6.74
N GLY A 130 -5.76 6.90 -6.20
CA GLY A 130 -6.27 7.20 -4.86
C GLY A 130 -5.23 6.99 -3.74
N LEU A 131 -4.41 5.95 -3.85
CA LEU A 131 -3.30 5.72 -2.91
C LEU A 131 -2.29 6.87 -2.94
N TYR A 132 -1.85 7.31 -4.12
CA TYR A 132 -0.88 8.40 -4.25
C TYR A 132 -1.44 9.73 -3.74
N SER A 133 -2.72 10.02 -4.04
CA SER A 133 -3.40 11.20 -3.51
C SER A 133 -3.43 11.19 -1.98
N GLY A 134 -3.89 10.09 -1.37
CA GLY A 134 -3.91 9.95 0.09
C GLY A 134 -2.53 10.02 0.74
N ASN A 135 -1.51 9.45 0.08
CA ASN A 135 -0.12 9.56 0.53
C ASN A 135 0.39 11.01 0.52
N ARG A 136 0.03 11.78 -0.51
CA ARG A 136 0.37 13.20 -0.62
C ARG A 136 -0.28 14.02 0.49
N ASP A 137 -1.56 13.78 0.78
CA ASP A 137 -2.29 14.47 1.84
C ASP A 137 -1.68 14.17 3.22
N GLN A 138 -1.31 12.92 3.49
CA GLN A 138 -0.61 12.55 4.72
C GLN A 138 0.74 13.25 4.88
N LEU A 139 1.51 13.40 3.79
CA LEU A 139 2.79 14.11 3.82
C LEU A 139 2.59 15.60 4.02
N ALA A 140 1.59 16.20 3.36
CA ALA A 140 1.21 17.59 3.58
C ALA A 140 0.82 17.85 5.05
N GLU A 141 0.13 16.90 5.66
CA GLU A 141 -0.20 16.99 7.09
C GLU A 141 1.05 16.81 7.98
N SER A 142 1.88 15.80 7.73
CA SER A 142 3.05 15.47 8.53
C SER A 142 4.12 16.57 8.52
N PHE A 143 4.29 17.23 7.38
CA PHE A 143 5.30 18.28 7.17
C PHE A 143 4.68 19.69 7.04
N GLY A 144 3.45 19.86 7.51
CA GLY A 144 2.73 21.14 7.45
C GLY A 144 3.50 22.34 8.01
N PRO A 145 4.18 22.26 9.17
CA PRO A 145 5.00 23.36 9.69
C PRO A 145 6.09 23.81 8.71
N GLU A 146 6.87 22.89 8.16
CA GLU A 146 7.96 23.18 7.21
C GLU A 146 7.42 23.70 5.88
N LEU A 147 6.38 23.07 5.37
CA LEU A 147 5.72 23.51 4.12
C LEU A 147 5.16 24.92 4.26
N SER A 148 4.58 25.26 5.42
CA SER A 148 4.03 26.60 5.67
C SER A 148 5.10 27.68 5.82
N ALA A 149 6.32 27.31 6.20
CA ALA A 149 7.45 28.22 6.29
C ALA A 149 8.08 28.56 4.93
N LEU A 150 7.80 27.76 3.88
CA LEU A 150 8.31 27.99 2.53
C LEU A 150 7.45 29.00 1.76
N PRO A 151 8.05 29.78 0.84
CA PRO A 151 7.31 30.54 -0.17
C PRO A 151 6.37 29.62 -0.97
N ASP A 152 5.24 30.14 -1.47
CA ASP A 152 4.19 29.34 -2.10
C ASP A 152 4.71 28.46 -3.26
N GLU A 153 5.57 29.02 -4.12
CA GLU A 153 6.17 28.28 -5.24
C GLU A 153 7.06 27.11 -4.74
N ARG A 154 7.88 27.35 -3.74
CA ARG A 154 8.75 26.30 -3.15
C ARG A 154 7.97 25.26 -2.37
N ARG A 155 6.85 25.64 -1.75
CA ARG A 155 5.98 24.73 -0.99
C ARG A 155 5.48 23.59 -1.85
N GLU A 156 4.97 23.90 -3.03
CA GLU A 156 4.45 22.91 -3.96
C GLU A 156 5.56 21.99 -4.48
N HIS A 157 6.73 22.54 -4.83
CA HIS A 157 7.90 21.75 -5.22
C HIS A 157 8.37 20.83 -4.11
N ALA A 158 8.46 21.30 -2.88
CA ALA A 158 8.88 20.47 -1.74
C ALA A 158 7.89 19.33 -1.46
N LEU A 159 6.58 19.62 -1.51
CA LEU A 159 5.56 18.60 -1.34
C LEU A 159 5.59 17.56 -2.47
N ASN A 160 5.76 17.97 -3.72
CA ASN A 160 5.90 17.06 -4.84
C ASN A 160 7.17 16.20 -4.72
N ALA A 161 8.30 16.82 -4.34
CA ALA A 161 9.56 16.12 -4.16
C ALA A 161 9.50 15.06 -3.05
N VAL A 162 8.99 15.40 -1.86
CA VAL A 162 8.87 14.43 -0.76
C VAL A 162 7.84 13.33 -1.08
N THR A 163 6.76 13.67 -1.83
CA THR A 163 5.78 12.68 -2.29
C THR A 163 6.42 11.69 -3.25
N ALA A 164 7.16 12.16 -4.26
CA ALA A 164 7.84 11.30 -5.22
C ALA A 164 8.96 10.47 -4.58
N THR A 165 9.66 11.03 -3.59
CA THR A 165 10.73 10.33 -2.86
C THR A 165 10.19 9.16 -2.05
N LEU A 166 9.09 9.34 -1.33
CA LEU A 166 8.57 8.35 -0.38
C LEU A 166 7.47 7.47 -0.99
N THR A 167 7.69 6.96 -2.21
CA THR A 167 6.77 6.06 -2.93
C THR A 167 7.21 4.59 -2.85
N PRO A 168 6.30 3.63 -3.12
CA PRO A 168 6.66 2.23 -3.27
C PRO A 168 7.73 2.01 -4.35
N GLU A 169 7.64 2.69 -5.50
CA GLU A 169 8.59 2.58 -6.61
C GLU A 169 10.01 3.01 -6.19
N SER A 170 10.11 4.15 -5.49
CA SER A 170 11.38 4.62 -4.95
C SER A 170 11.98 3.59 -3.99
N TRP A 171 11.15 2.99 -3.12
CA TRP A 171 11.57 1.92 -2.23
C TRP A 171 12.09 0.70 -3.00
N ILE A 172 11.39 0.25 -4.04
CA ILE A 172 11.80 -0.86 -4.90
C ILE A 172 13.14 -0.55 -5.58
N VAL A 173 13.33 0.68 -6.07
CA VAL A 173 14.62 1.09 -6.66
C VAL A 173 15.75 0.94 -5.64
N LEU A 174 15.60 1.47 -4.44
CA LEU A 174 16.63 1.37 -3.39
C LEU A 174 16.92 -0.10 -3.01
N ARG A 175 15.87 -0.91 -2.83
CA ARG A 175 15.98 -2.28 -2.35
C ARG A 175 16.44 -3.27 -3.42
N GLU A 176 15.93 -3.18 -4.64
CA GLU A 176 16.14 -4.20 -5.69
C GLU A 176 17.12 -3.77 -6.76
N ARG A 177 17.15 -2.49 -7.12
CA ARG A 177 18.06 -2.01 -8.18
C ARG A 177 19.42 -1.59 -7.62
N LEU A 178 19.43 -0.93 -6.46
CA LEU A 178 20.67 -0.54 -5.79
C LEU A 178 21.14 -1.57 -4.76
N GLY A 179 20.33 -2.56 -4.40
CA GLY A 179 20.70 -3.64 -3.49
C GLY A 179 20.91 -3.21 -2.04
N LEU A 180 20.36 -2.06 -1.63
CA LEU A 180 20.53 -1.55 -0.29
C LEU A 180 19.78 -2.42 0.73
N THR A 181 20.31 -2.54 1.94
CA THR A 181 19.56 -3.12 3.07
C THR A 181 18.37 -2.22 3.46
N VAL A 182 17.44 -2.74 4.24
CA VAL A 182 16.30 -1.93 4.73
C VAL A 182 16.79 -0.68 5.46
N GLU A 183 17.81 -0.81 6.31
CA GLU A 183 18.32 0.32 7.07
C GLU A 183 19.03 1.34 6.18
N GLN A 184 19.86 0.91 5.24
CA GLN A 184 20.48 1.82 4.26
C GLN A 184 19.42 2.55 3.43
N ALA A 185 18.37 1.87 2.96
CA ALA A 185 17.30 2.50 2.21
C ALA A 185 16.51 3.51 3.06
N ARG A 186 16.31 3.23 4.37
CA ARG A 186 15.74 4.20 5.32
C ARG A 186 16.64 5.43 5.49
N GLU A 187 17.96 5.23 5.57
CA GLU A 187 18.92 6.32 5.68
C GLU A 187 18.88 7.22 4.45
N GLU A 188 18.85 6.65 3.25
CA GLU A 188 18.70 7.42 2.00
C GLU A 188 17.40 8.25 1.98
N TRP A 189 16.29 7.67 2.38
CA TRP A 189 15.04 8.39 2.45
C TRP A 189 15.04 9.52 3.51
N ARG A 190 15.66 9.28 4.68
CA ARG A 190 15.83 10.32 5.71
C ARG A 190 16.68 11.47 5.18
N PHE A 191 17.79 11.15 4.53
CA PHE A 191 18.69 12.13 3.91
C PHE A 191 17.96 12.98 2.87
N LEU A 192 17.24 12.35 1.93
CA LEU A 192 16.51 13.07 0.89
C LEU A 192 15.40 13.96 1.47
N ALA A 193 14.64 13.46 2.45
CA ALA A 193 13.62 14.26 3.11
C ALA A 193 14.23 15.47 3.87
N GLN A 194 15.36 15.29 4.55
CA GLN A 194 16.07 16.39 5.19
C GLN A 194 16.54 17.43 4.18
N VAL A 195 17.10 17.02 3.04
CA VAL A 195 17.55 17.94 1.98
C VAL A 195 16.37 18.75 1.41
N ILE A 196 15.21 18.11 1.20
CA ILE A 196 14.01 18.79 0.67
C ILE A 196 13.56 19.93 1.60
N PHE A 197 13.62 19.72 2.92
CA PHE A 197 13.18 20.70 3.91
C PHE A 197 14.33 21.58 4.46
N SER A 198 15.58 21.36 4.02
CA SER A 198 16.69 22.23 4.41
C SER A 198 16.51 23.61 3.79
N ASP A 199 16.60 24.62 4.63
CA ASP A 199 16.65 26.01 4.18
C ASP A 199 18.05 26.28 3.57
N ARG A 200 18.21 26.08 2.26
CA ARG A 200 19.36 26.64 1.54
C ARG A 200 18.93 28.00 1.04
N PRO A 201 19.45 29.10 1.62
CA PRO A 201 19.28 30.40 0.99
C PRO A 201 19.86 30.31 -0.42
N ASP A 202 19.07 30.76 -1.39
CA ASP A 202 19.50 30.93 -2.77
C ASP A 202 20.83 31.70 -2.81
N ARG A 203 21.85 31.07 -3.38
CA ARG A 203 23.08 31.75 -3.73
C ARG A 203 22.89 32.50 -5.04
#